data_beb4652e2e622d5dde3f3be5a501533e
#
_entry.id   beb4652e2e622d5dde3f3be5a501533e
#
_cell.length_a   1.000
_cell.length_b   1.000
_cell.length_c   1.000
_cell.angle_alpha   90.00
_cell.angle_beta   90.00
_cell.angle_gamma   90.00
#
_symmetry.space_group_name_H-M   'P 1'
#
loop_
_entity.id
_entity.type
_entity.pdbx_description
1 polymer ?
#
loop_
_entity_poly.entity_id
_entity_poly.type
_entity_poly.pdbx_seq_one_letter_code
_entity_poly.pdbx_strand_id
1 'polypeptide(L)'
;MIIRLTRVDILPAKRQEFIQAIKALASEILNEMGCRECSFFQDKEDENRFTLKEKWANQQTLDKHLQSDKYAVLVGAINVLSKNPEINKCSTQVLEEDETER
;
A
#
# COMPACT_ATOMS: atom_id res chain seq x y z
N MET A 1 0.28 13.30 -10.46
CA MET A 1 -0.08 12.00 -9.84
C MET A 1 1.12 11.35 -9.20
N ILE A 2 0.92 10.72 -8.07
CA ILE A 2 1.99 10.05 -7.35
C ILE A 2 1.67 8.58 -7.26
N ILE A 3 2.62 7.74 -7.66
CA ILE A 3 2.49 6.28 -7.52
C ILE A 3 3.42 5.84 -6.41
N ARG A 4 2.88 5.05 -5.50
CA ARG A 4 3.61 4.53 -4.36
C ARG A 4 3.54 3.01 -4.37
N LEU A 5 4.70 2.37 -4.31
CA LEU A 5 4.79 0.92 -4.30
C LEU A 5 5.44 0.48 -2.99
N THR A 6 4.79 -0.41 -2.28
CA THR A 6 5.32 -0.95 -1.04
C THR A 6 5.40 -2.47 -1.16
N ARG A 7 6.61 -3.00 -1.11
CA ARG A 7 6.83 -4.44 -1.22
C ARG A 7 7.11 -5.01 0.16
N VAL A 8 6.43 -6.10 0.48
CA VAL A 8 6.55 -6.74 1.79
C VAL A 8 6.71 -8.24 1.63
N ASP A 9 7.48 -8.83 2.53
CA ASP A 9 7.62 -10.28 2.63
C ASP A 9 6.90 -10.72 3.89
N ILE A 10 5.89 -11.58 3.72
CA ILE A 10 5.00 -11.97 4.80
C ILE A 10 5.40 -13.34 5.34
N LEU A 11 5.24 -13.53 6.64
CA LEU A 11 5.47 -14.84 7.25
C LEU A 11 4.55 -15.86 6.58
N PRO A 12 5.08 -17.02 6.15
CA PRO A 12 4.23 -18.01 5.46
C PRO A 12 2.99 -18.39 6.25
N ALA A 13 3.11 -18.52 7.57
CA ALA A 13 1.98 -18.90 8.41
C ALA A 13 0.96 -17.77 8.54
N LYS A 14 1.31 -16.57 8.13
CA LYS A 14 0.44 -15.38 8.25
C LYS A 14 -0.11 -14.91 6.91
N ARG A 15 0.16 -15.65 5.83
CA ARG A 15 -0.24 -15.21 4.50
C ARG A 15 -1.73 -14.96 4.36
N GLN A 16 -2.56 -15.90 4.82
CA GLN A 16 -4.01 -15.73 4.70
C GLN A 16 -4.51 -14.56 5.54
N GLU A 17 -3.95 -14.41 6.71
CA GLU A 17 -4.30 -13.31 7.59
C GLU A 17 -3.96 -11.98 6.94
N PHE A 18 -2.78 -11.91 6.29
CA PHE A 18 -2.37 -10.71 5.57
C PHE A 18 -3.33 -10.40 4.41
N ILE A 19 -3.66 -11.41 3.61
CA ILE A 19 -4.54 -11.20 2.46
C ILE A 19 -5.88 -10.64 2.91
N GLN A 20 -6.45 -11.18 3.98
CA GLN A 20 -7.72 -10.68 4.48
C GLN A 20 -7.61 -9.25 4.98
N ALA A 21 -6.56 -8.96 5.73
CA ALA A 21 -6.37 -7.61 6.27
C ALA A 21 -6.16 -6.59 5.16
N ILE A 22 -5.30 -6.91 4.17
CA ILE A 22 -4.98 -5.94 3.13
C ILE A 22 -6.16 -5.70 2.20
N LYS A 23 -7.00 -6.71 1.97
CA LYS A 23 -8.19 -6.52 1.14
C LYS A 23 -9.12 -5.50 1.78
N ALA A 24 -9.36 -5.62 3.08
CA ALA A 24 -10.23 -4.69 3.78
C ALA A 24 -9.63 -3.29 3.80
N LEU A 25 -8.33 -3.19 4.12
CA LEU A 25 -7.67 -1.90 4.22
C LEU A 25 -7.58 -1.20 2.86
N ALA A 26 -7.26 -1.93 1.80
CA ALA A 26 -7.15 -1.34 0.48
C ALA A 26 -8.48 -0.75 0.03
N SER A 27 -9.57 -1.44 0.33
CA SER A 27 -10.90 -0.95 0.00
C SER A 27 -11.21 0.35 0.73
N GLU A 28 -10.82 0.46 1.99
CA GLU A 28 -11.05 1.68 2.76
C GLU A 28 -10.14 2.82 2.30
N ILE A 29 -8.89 2.51 2.02
CA ILE A 29 -7.93 3.53 1.56
C ILE A 29 -8.38 4.11 0.22
N LEU A 30 -8.94 3.27 -0.64
CA LEU A 30 -9.41 3.74 -1.94
C LEU A 30 -10.45 4.84 -1.82
N ASN A 31 -11.18 4.88 -0.71
CA ASN A 31 -12.22 5.89 -0.49
C ASN A 31 -11.65 7.19 0.07
N GLU A 32 -10.37 7.27 0.38
CA GLU A 32 -9.79 8.51 0.89
C GLU A 32 -9.68 9.53 -0.23
N MET A 33 -9.77 10.80 0.15
CA MET A 33 -9.69 11.88 -0.83
C MET A 33 -8.36 11.84 -1.57
N GLY A 34 -8.44 11.87 -2.87
CA GLY A 34 -7.24 11.89 -3.72
C GLY A 34 -6.68 10.53 -4.04
N CYS A 35 -7.20 9.46 -3.45
CA CYS A 35 -6.75 8.12 -3.79
C CYS A 35 -7.39 7.67 -5.09
N ARG A 36 -6.56 7.41 -6.10
CA ARG A 36 -7.02 6.98 -7.42
C ARG A 36 -6.99 5.48 -7.58
N GLU A 37 -6.10 4.83 -6.86
CA GLU A 37 -5.96 3.38 -6.91
C GLU A 37 -5.35 2.91 -5.61
N CYS A 38 -5.83 1.77 -5.10
CA CYS A 38 -5.19 1.08 -3.99
C CYS A 38 -5.44 -0.41 -4.21
N SER A 39 -4.42 -1.10 -4.67
CA SER A 39 -4.52 -2.51 -5.00
C SER A 39 -3.27 -3.22 -4.52
N PHE A 40 -3.34 -4.54 -4.44
CA PHE A 40 -2.18 -5.32 -4.04
C PHE A 40 -2.02 -6.52 -4.95
N PHE A 41 -0.77 -6.96 -5.09
CA PHE A 41 -0.41 -8.04 -5.99
C PHE A 41 0.46 -9.03 -5.28
N GLN A 42 0.19 -10.31 -5.51
CA GLN A 42 1.03 -11.39 -5.01
C GLN A 42 2.11 -11.67 -6.04
N ASP A 43 3.35 -11.86 -5.57
CA ASP A 43 4.45 -12.17 -6.47
C ASP A 43 4.21 -13.51 -7.14
N LYS A 44 4.57 -13.59 -8.41
CA LYS A 44 4.37 -14.80 -9.20
C LYS A 44 5.28 -15.93 -8.73
N GLU A 45 6.46 -15.59 -8.25
CA GLU A 45 7.45 -16.59 -7.89
C GLU A 45 7.58 -16.81 -6.38
N ASP A 46 7.01 -15.93 -5.57
CA ASP A 46 7.08 -16.04 -4.12
C ASP A 46 5.71 -15.70 -3.56
N GLU A 47 4.96 -16.73 -3.19
CA GLU A 47 3.57 -16.54 -2.75
C GLU A 47 3.46 -15.76 -1.45
N ASN A 48 4.57 -15.52 -0.76
CA ASN A 48 4.57 -14.76 0.48
C ASN A 48 5.01 -13.32 0.27
N ARG A 49 5.30 -12.92 -0.95
CA ARG A 49 5.71 -11.56 -1.29
C ARG A 49 4.57 -10.82 -1.96
N PHE A 50 4.31 -9.62 -1.46
CA PHE A 50 3.22 -8.80 -1.98
C PHE A 50 3.71 -7.40 -2.26
N THR A 51 3.05 -6.74 -3.22
CA THR A 51 3.28 -5.34 -3.53
C THR A 51 1.95 -4.61 -3.39
N LEU A 52 1.94 -3.57 -2.58
CA LEU A 52 0.80 -2.67 -2.46
C LEU A 52 1.05 -1.48 -3.38
N LYS A 53 0.11 -1.22 -4.28
CA LYS A 53 0.23 -0.12 -5.23
C LYS A 53 -0.83 0.91 -4.93
N GLU A 54 -0.40 2.16 -4.76
CA GLU A 54 -1.28 3.28 -4.49
C GLU A 54 -1.04 4.36 -5.51
N LYS A 55 -2.12 5.01 -5.95
CA LYS A 55 -2.02 6.20 -6.80
C LYS A 55 -2.74 7.33 -6.11
N TRP A 56 -2.06 8.45 -5.95
CA TRP A 56 -2.57 9.63 -5.27
C TRP A 56 -2.56 10.82 -6.20
N ALA A 57 -3.60 11.65 -6.11
CA ALA A 57 -3.76 12.79 -7.00
C ALA A 57 -2.58 13.76 -6.89
N ASN A 58 -2.11 14.01 -5.66
CA ASN A 58 -1.03 14.95 -5.43
C ASN A 58 -0.37 14.69 -4.08
N GLN A 59 0.69 15.43 -3.79
CA GLN A 59 1.44 15.24 -2.56
C GLN A 59 0.61 15.55 -1.34
N GLN A 60 -0.27 16.54 -1.44
CA GLN A 60 -1.08 16.96 -0.29
C GLN A 60 -2.00 15.84 0.18
N THR A 61 -2.66 15.15 -0.75
CA THR A 61 -3.54 14.05 -0.38
C THR A 61 -2.75 12.84 0.13
N LEU A 62 -1.58 12.59 -0.44
CA LEU A 62 -0.72 11.54 0.08
C LEU A 62 -0.27 11.85 1.50
N ASP A 63 0.12 13.10 1.77
CA ASP A 63 0.55 13.49 3.11
C ASP A 63 -0.55 13.27 4.14
N LYS A 64 -1.78 13.59 3.76
CA LYS A 64 -2.91 13.35 4.65
C LYS A 64 -3.09 11.87 4.94
N HIS A 65 -2.95 11.05 3.90
CA HIS A 65 -3.04 9.59 4.08
C HIS A 65 -1.98 9.09 5.05
N LEU A 66 -0.75 9.57 4.91
CA LEU A 66 0.35 9.11 5.75
C LEU A 66 0.17 9.50 7.21
N GLN A 67 -0.71 10.46 7.50
CA GLN A 67 -1.03 10.86 8.87
C GLN A 67 -2.33 10.25 9.36
N SER A 68 -2.98 9.42 8.56
CA SER A 68 -4.30 8.89 8.89
C SER A 68 -4.21 7.66 9.79
N ASP A 69 -5.33 7.39 10.46
CA ASP A 69 -5.43 6.18 11.28
C ASP A 69 -5.36 4.93 10.42
N LYS A 70 -5.90 4.97 9.22
CA LYS A 70 -5.86 3.82 8.31
C LYS A 70 -4.44 3.47 7.95
N TYR A 71 -3.60 4.47 7.71
CA TYR A 71 -2.20 4.21 7.42
C TYR A 71 -1.49 3.60 8.61
N ALA A 72 -1.78 4.11 9.81
CA ALA A 72 -1.19 3.56 11.03
C ALA A 72 -1.57 2.09 11.20
N VAL A 73 -2.83 1.75 10.92
CA VAL A 73 -3.28 0.35 11.00
C VAL A 73 -2.55 -0.49 9.96
N LEU A 74 -2.39 0.03 8.75
CA LEU A 74 -1.68 -0.67 7.68
C LEU A 74 -0.24 -0.97 8.08
N VAL A 75 0.46 0.04 8.58
CA VAL A 75 1.86 -0.12 9.02
C VAL A 75 1.96 -1.14 10.14
N GLY A 76 1.03 -1.07 11.10
CA GLY A 76 1.00 -2.03 12.19
C GLY A 76 0.81 -3.46 11.70
N ALA A 77 -0.12 -3.65 10.78
CA ALA A 77 -0.37 -4.99 10.22
C ALA A 77 0.85 -5.51 9.47
N ILE A 78 1.47 -4.64 8.66
CA ILE A 78 2.66 -5.03 7.91
C ILE A 78 3.77 -5.44 8.86
N ASN A 79 3.98 -4.67 9.92
CA ASN A 79 5.06 -4.96 10.87
C ASN A 79 4.85 -6.28 11.61
N VAL A 80 3.61 -6.56 12.00
CA VAL A 80 3.29 -7.77 12.76
C VAL A 80 3.36 -9.01 11.87
N LEU A 81 2.93 -8.90 10.63
CA LEU A 81 2.78 -10.06 9.75
C LEU A 81 3.99 -10.27 8.84
N SER A 82 4.92 -9.32 8.81
CA SER A 82 6.10 -9.41 7.94
C SER A 82 7.16 -10.31 8.52
N LYS A 83 7.90 -10.94 7.60
CA LYS A 83 9.02 -11.78 7.96
C LYS A 83 10.18 -10.96 8.52
N ASN A 84 10.52 -9.87 7.83
CA ASN A 84 11.58 -8.95 8.25
C ASN A 84 11.09 -7.53 7.99
N PRO A 85 10.36 -6.93 8.92
CA PRO A 85 9.76 -5.62 8.66
C PRO A 85 10.77 -4.55 8.27
N GLU A 86 11.97 -4.61 8.82
CA GLU A 86 12.97 -3.58 8.55
C GLU A 86 13.50 -3.59 7.14
N ILE A 87 13.28 -4.67 6.39
CA ILE A 87 13.75 -4.72 4.99
C ILE A 87 12.61 -4.58 3.99
N ASN A 88 11.41 -4.29 4.45
CA ASN A 88 10.32 -3.97 3.54
C ASN A 88 10.67 -2.70 2.78
N LYS A 89 10.31 -2.65 1.50
CA LYS A 89 10.73 -1.57 0.62
C LYS A 89 9.54 -0.76 0.16
N CYS A 90 9.72 0.55 0.15
CA CYS A 90 8.72 1.47 -0.35
C CYS A 90 9.39 2.42 -1.33
N SER A 91 8.82 2.56 -2.52
CA SER A 91 9.31 3.52 -3.51
C SER A 91 8.16 4.40 -3.96
N THR A 92 8.51 5.64 -4.34
CA THR A 92 7.53 6.62 -4.75
C THR A 92 7.97 7.24 -6.06
N GLN A 93 7.03 7.38 -7.00
CA GLN A 93 7.27 8.02 -8.27
C GLN A 93 6.24 9.10 -8.50
N VAL A 94 6.66 10.20 -9.10
CA VAL A 94 5.76 11.30 -9.43
C VAL A 94 5.55 11.30 -10.93
N LEU A 95 4.27 11.22 -11.34
CA LEU A 95 3.86 11.34 -12.73
C LEU A 95 3.09 12.63 -12.87
N GLU A 96 3.41 13.43 -13.86
CA GLU A 96 2.89 14.78 -13.95
C GLU A 96 1.73 14.96 -14.91
N GLU A 97 1.64 14.15 -15.93
CA GLU A 97 0.71 14.42 -17.02
C GLU A 97 -0.75 14.22 -16.66
N ASP A 98 -1.04 13.34 -15.73
CA ASP A 98 -2.42 12.93 -15.50
C ASP A 98 -3.26 13.97 -14.79
N GLU A 99 -2.63 14.80 -13.99
CA GLU A 99 -3.36 15.72 -13.14
C GLU A 99 -4.10 16.78 -13.92
N THR A 100 -3.56 17.13 -15.06
CA THR A 100 -4.15 18.18 -15.85
C THR A 100 -5.41 17.76 -16.57
N GLU A 101 -5.68 16.49 -16.61
CA GLU A 101 -6.84 15.96 -17.30
C GLU A 101 -8.11 16.07 -16.49
N ARG A 102 -8.01 16.35 -15.21
CA ARG A 102 -9.16 16.37 -14.31
C ARG A 102 -9.45 17.79 -13.84
#